data_8c4534463c86bf6fea22f9188eca546e
#
_entry.id   8c4534463c86bf6fea22f9188eca546e
#
_cell.length_a   1.000
_cell.length_b   1.000
_cell.length_c   1.000
_cell.angle_alpha   90.00
_cell.angle_beta   90.00
_cell.angle_gamma   90.00
#
_symmetry.space_group_name_H-M   'P 1'
#
loop_
_entity.id
_entity.type
_entity.pdbx_description
1 polymer ?
#
loop_
_entity_poly.entity_id
_entity_poly.type
_entity_poly.pdbx_seq_one_letter_code
_entity_poly.pdbx_strand_id
1 'polypeptide(L)'
;YLSPEGLAKISEYRNVSTGIYMKAAKDAQEELWKSFDGSPLVTGIESRTAKLDNWRSLMGSFNVMIGSMVVLGILIGLAVLYTSALISFEELKRELSVMRMLGLTAKECLEVISVGQWILTAGGILLGIPMTLWMSHMLAVSMSAKMYSIPDFVDAASVLEAIVLMGVAVFISSQLILKKLKAVSPVSLLMERE
;
A
#
# COMPACT_ATOMS: atom_id res chain seq x y z
N TYR A 1 -14.31 -31.72 -14.06
CA TYR A 1 -15.17 -32.61 -13.28
C TYR A 1 -15.51 -33.82 -14.18
N LEU A 2 -15.06 -35.03 -13.79
CA LEU A 2 -15.45 -36.28 -14.44
C LEU A 2 -16.60 -36.90 -13.66
N SER A 3 -17.54 -37.50 -14.38
CA SER A 3 -18.61 -38.31 -13.73
C SER A 3 -18.00 -39.58 -13.11
N PRO A 4 -18.60 -40.13 -12.06
CA PRO A 4 -18.12 -41.40 -11.44
C PRO A 4 -17.96 -42.55 -12.46
N GLU A 5 -18.80 -42.55 -13.49
CA GLU A 5 -18.73 -43.53 -14.59
C GLU A 5 -17.55 -43.27 -15.55
N GLY A 6 -17.19 -42.00 -15.76
CA GLY A 6 -16.00 -41.62 -16.53
C GLY A 6 -14.70 -41.95 -15.82
N LEU A 7 -14.68 -41.81 -14.50
CA LEU A 7 -13.53 -42.18 -13.66
C LEU A 7 -13.32 -43.70 -13.65
N ALA A 8 -14.42 -44.50 -13.55
CA ALA A 8 -14.39 -45.94 -13.57
C ALA A 8 -13.90 -46.55 -14.90
N LYS A 9 -13.94 -45.78 -15.99
CA LYS A 9 -13.41 -46.20 -17.30
C LYS A 9 -11.91 -45.97 -17.45
N ILE A 10 -11.36 -45.01 -16.67
CA ILE A 10 -9.94 -44.58 -16.77
C ILE A 10 -9.12 -45.24 -15.65
N SER A 11 -9.69 -45.46 -14.48
CA SER A 11 -9.03 -46.14 -13.38
C SER A 11 -9.58 -47.58 -13.26
N GLU A 12 -8.71 -48.55 -13.04
CA GLU A 12 -9.09 -49.96 -12.80
C GLU A 12 -9.93 -50.17 -11.52
N TYR A 13 -10.21 -49.11 -10.79
CA TYR A 13 -10.95 -49.12 -9.53
C TYR A 13 -12.43 -48.71 -9.75
N ARG A 14 -13.33 -49.59 -9.50
CA ARG A 14 -14.76 -49.33 -9.45
C ARG A 14 -15.15 -48.72 -8.08
N ASN A 15 -15.95 -47.67 -8.09
CA ASN A 15 -16.50 -47.03 -6.89
C ASN A 15 -15.45 -46.31 -6.01
N VAL A 16 -14.48 -45.62 -6.60
CA VAL A 16 -13.57 -44.73 -5.88
C VAL A 16 -14.05 -43.31 -5.97
N SER A 17 -14.08 -42.61 -4.86
CA SER A 17 -14.35 -41.18 -4.77
C SER A 17 -13.11 -40.46 -4.29
N THR A 18 -12.72 -39.36 -4.95
CA THR A 18 -11.56 -38.54 -4.54
C THR A 18 -11.85 -37.64 -3.34
N GLY A 19 -13.10 -37.49 -2.96
CA GLY A 19 -13.51 -36.71 -1.80
C GLY A 19 -14.99 -36.80 -1.52
N ILE A 20 -15.37 -36.69 -0.27
CA ILE A 20 -16.74 -36.70 0.21
C ILE A 20 -16.99 -35.38 0.92
N TYR A 21 -18.03 -34.65 0.49
CA TYR A 21 -18.48 -33.46 1.19
C TYR A 21 -19.65 -33.85 2.12
N MET A 22 -19.48 -33.63 3.41
CA MET A 22 -20.52 -33.86 4.39
C MET A 22 -20.77 -32.64 5.25
N LYS A 23 -22.01 -32.47 5.69
CA LYS A 23 -22.42 -31.47 6.65
C LYS A 23 -22.43 -32.10 8.04
N ALA A 24 -21.43 -31.73 8.87
CA ALA A 24 -21.32 -32.22 10.24
C ALA A 24 -21.55 -31.05 11.23
N ALA A 25 -22.08 -31.38 12.42
CA ALA A 25 -22.13 -30.43 13.52
C ALA A 25 -20.70 -30.09 14.00
N LYS A 26 -20.52 -28.92 14.61
CA LYS A 26 -19.16 -28.46 15.04
C LYS A 26 -18.48 -29.47 15.98
N ASP A 27 -19.23 -30.10 16.85
CA ASP A 27 -18.74 -31.07 17.83
C ASP A 27 -18.39 -32.44 17.23
N ALA A 28 -18.99 -32.77 16.07
CA ALA A 28 -18.74 -34.04 15.38
C ALA A 28 -17.40 -34.04 14.60
N GLN A 29 -16.75 -32.89 14.43
CA GLN A 29 -15.49 -32.82 13.68
C GLN A 29 -14.34 -33.52 14.41
N GLU A 30 -14.23 -33.36 15.74
CA GLU A 30 -13.21 -34.06 16.53
C GLU A 30 -13.40 -35.56 16.56
N GLU A 31 -14.66 -35.98 16.60
CA GLU A 31 -15.04 -37.42 16.59
C GLU A 31 -14.73 -38.07 15.24
N LEU A 32 -15.01 -37.35 14.15
CA LEU A 32 -14.66 -37.77 12.80
C LEU A 32 -13.15 -37.87 12.62
N TRP A 33 -12.39 -36.88 13.11
CA TRP A 33 -10.93 -36.93 13.08
C TRP A 33 -10.39 -38.17 13.79
N LYS A 34 -10.87 -38.45 15.00
CA LYS A 34 -10.45 -39.60 15.80
C LYS A 34 -10.84 -40.93 15.15
N SER A 35 -12.01 -40.99 14.48
CA SER A 35 -12.50 -42.20 13.84
C SER A 35 -11.75 -42.55 12.55
N PHE A 36 -11.22 -41.60 11.85
CA PHE A 36 -10.51 -41.77 10.57
C PHE A 36 -9.01 -41.57 10.65
N ASP A 37 -8.50 -41.19 11.82
CA ASP A 37 -7.07 -41.06 12.07
C ASP A 37 -6.39 -42.42 11.96
N GLY A 38 -5.45 -42.53 11.03
CA GLY A 38 -4.76 -43.78 10.73
C GLY A 38 -5.42 -44.66 9.67
N SER A 39 -6.54 -44.25 9.05
CA SER A 39 -7.16 -45.02 7.95
C SER A 39 -6.33 -44.80 6.65
N PRO A 40 -5.86 -45.87 5.99
CA PRO A 40 -5.10 -45.79 4.75
C PRO A 40 -5.94 -45.26 3.57
N LEU A 41 -7.26 -45.19 3.72
CA LEU A 41 -8.19 -44.75 2.68
C LEU A 41 -8.54 -43.27 2.77
N VAL A 42 -8.26 -42.58 3.89
CA VAL A 42 -8.56 -41.18 4.12
C VAL A 42 -7.26 -40.41 4.23
N THR A 43 -6.94 -39.65 3.20
CA THR A 43 -5.70 -38.85 3.14
C THR A 43 -5.78 -37.62 4.06
N GLY A 44 -6.99 -37.14 4.39
CA GLY A 44 -7.18 -36.03 5.31
C GLY A 44 -8.62 -35.58 5.37
N ILE A 45 -8.97 -34.95 6.47
CA ILE A 45 -10.29 -34.36 6.71
C ILE A 45 -10.09 -32.84 6.77
N GLU A 46 -10.67 -32.11 5.85
CA GLU A 46 -10.62 -30.64 5.85
C GLU A 46 -11.92 -30.03 6.35
N SER A 47 -11.83 -29.20 7.37
CA SER A 47 -12.96 -28.40 7.81
C SER A 47 -13.05 -27.11 7.04
N ARG A 48 -14.22 -26.81 6.46
CA ARG A 48 -14.48 -25.55 5.77
C ARG A 48 -14.29 -24.33 6.70
N THR A 49 -14.70 -24.44 7.94
CA THR A 49 -14.56 -23.37 8.94
C THR A 49 -13.10 -23.11 9.27
N ALA A 50 -12.33 -24.17 9.55
CA ALA A 50 -10.91 -24.06 9.81
C ALA A 50 -10.14 -23.48 8.61
N LYS A 51 -10.53 -23.88 7.39
CA LYS A 51 -9.93 -23.34 6.15
C LYS A 51 -10.26 -21.87 5.98
N LEU A 52 -11.49 -21.43 6.25
CA LEU A 52 -11.88 -20.03 6.19
C LEU A 52 -11.17 -19.18 7.26
N ASP A 53 -11.03 -19.71 8.47
CA ASP A 53 -10.36 -18.99 9.55
C ASP A 53 -8.85 -18.87 9.28
N ASN A 54 -8.24 -19.90 8.71
CA ASN A 54 -6.86 -19.86 8.25
C ASN A 54 -6.68 -18.82 7.12
N TRP A 55 -7.60 -18.78 6.14
CA TRP A 55 -7.60 -17.76 5.10
C TRP A 55 -7.77 -16.35 5.66
N ARG A 56 -8.68 -16.14 6.62
CA ARG A 56 -8.86 -14.84 7.28
C ARG A 56 -7.59 -14.40 8.03
N SER A 57 -6.96 -15.34 8.74
CA SER A 57 -5.71 -15.07 9.44
C SER A 57 -4.58 -14.69 8.48
N LEU A 58 -4.44 -15.41 7.37
CA LEU A 58 -3.48 -15.07 6.31
C LEU A 58 -3.76 -13.69 5.72
N MET A 59 -5.02 -13.41 5.36
CA MET A 59 -5.41 -12.09 4.84
C MET A 59 -5.17 -10.98 5.86
N GLY A 60 -5.40 -11.23 7.15
CA GLY A 60 -5.07 -10.31 8.23
C GLY A 60 -3.58 -9.99 8.28
N SER A 61 -2.73 -10.99 8.17
CA SER A 61 -1.27 -10.82 8.13
C SER A 61 -0.81 -10.04 6.88
N PHE A 62 -1.40 -10.32 5.73
CA PHE A 62 -1.14 -9.55 4.50
C PHE A 62 -1.53 -8.08 4.64
N ASN A 63 -2.68 -7.79 5.25
CA ASN A 63 -3.12 -6.42 5.48
C ASN A 63 -2.16 -5.64 6.40
N VAL A 64 -1.64 -6.27 7.45
CA VAL A 64 -0.61 -5.66 8.32
C VAL A 64 0.68 -5.39 7.55
N MET A 65 1.12 -6.34 6.72
CA MET A 65 2.30 -6.19 5.89
C MET A 65 2.15 -5.03 4.89
N ILE A 66 1.03 -4.98 4.17
CA ILE A 66 0.73 -3.90 3.21
C ILE A 66 0.64 -2.56 3.95
N GLY A 67 -0.07 -2.52 5.09
CA GLY A 67 -0.17 -1.32 5.92
C GLY A 67 1.19 -0.79 6.36
N SER A 68 2.11 -1.66 6.76
CA SER A 68 3.47 -1.27 7.12
C SER A 68 4.25 -0.68 5.94
N MET A 69 4.10 -1.24 4.74
CA MET A 69 4.71 -0.71 3.51
C MET A 69 4.16 0.68 3.16
N VAL A 70 2.85 0.88 3.31
CA VAL A 70 2.22 2.20 3.08
C VAL A 70 2.77 3.23 4.06
N VAL A 71 2.86 2.90 5.35
CA VAL A 71 3.44 3.79 6.37
C VAL A 71 4.88 4.17 6.04
N LEU A 72 5.71 3.19 5.67
CA LEU A 72 7.09 3.46 5.23
C LEU A 72 7.13 4.36 4.00
N GLY A 73 6.28 4.14 3.02
CA GLY A 73 6.16 4.97 1.82
C GLY A 73 5.81 6.43 2.16
N ILE A 74 4.86 6.64 3.08
CA ILE A 74 4.48 7.97 3.57
C ILE A 74 5.67 8.65 4.28
N LEU A 75 6.38 7.94 5.13
CA LEU A 75 7.55 8.49 5.84
C LEU A 75 8.66 8.91 4.88
N ILE A 76 8.96 8.08 3.89
CA ILE A 76 9.95 8.40 2.86
C ILE A 76 9.48 9.60 2.03
N GLY A 77 8.23 9.63 1.60
CA GLY A 77 7.64 10.74 0.86
C GLY A 77 7.71 12.06 1.64
N LEU A 78 7.36 12.05 2.92
CA LEU A 78 7.49 13.22 3.81
C LEU A 78 8.95 13.69 3.93
N ALA A 79 9.90 12.77 4.10
CA ALA A 79 11.32 13.10 4.20
C ALA A 79 11.83 13.75 2.92
N VAL A 80 11.47 13.22 1.75
CA VAL A 80 11.85 13.76 0.44
C VAL A 80 11.23 15.15 0.23
N LEU A 81 9.94 15.31 0.48
CA LEU A 81 9.25 16.60 0.36
C LEU A 81 9.84 17.65 1.30
N TYR A 82 10.13 17.27 2.54
CA TYR A 82 10.75 18.16 3.51
C TYR A 82 12.17 18.58 3.07
N THR A 83 12.97 17.63 2.61
CA THR A 83 14.32 17.91 2.12
C THR A 83 14.29 18.80 0.87
N SER A 84 13.41 18.53 -0.08
CA SER A 84 13.20 19.37 -1.27
C SER A 84 12.81 20.80 -0.89
N ALA A 85 11.88 20.94 0.06
CA ALA A 85 11.47 22.24 0.54
C ALA A 85 12.58 22.98 1.31
N LEU A 86 13.45 22.26 2.02
CA LEU A 86 14.65 22.84 2.65
C LEU A 86 15.64 23.36 1.61
N ILE A 87 15.91 22.59 0.57
CA ILE A 87 16.81 23.00 -0.52
C ILE A 87 16.26 24.27 -1.18
N SER A 88 14.98 24.28 -1.56
CA SER A 88 14.33 25.46 -2.14
C SER A 88 14.38 26.67 -1.19
N PHE A 89 14.25 26.44 0.12
CA PHE A 89 14.38 27.50 1.12
C PHE A 89 15.82 28.08 1.13
N GLU A 90 16.84 27.23 1.13
CA GLU A 90 18.25 27.69 1.14
C GLU A 90 18.62 28.42 -0.18
N GLU A 91 18.12 27.91 -1.31
CA GLU A 91 18.34 28.57 -2.63
C GLU A 91 17.68 29.95 -2.69
N LEU A 92 16.45 30.07 -2.20
CA LEU A 92 15.70 31.34 -2.22
C LEU A 92 15.92 32.21 -0.99
N LYS A 93 16.75 31.79 -0.06
CA LYS A 93 17.00 32.46 1.24
C LYS A 93 17.28 33.97 1.07
N ARG A 94 18.08 34.34 0.10
CA ARG A 94 18.42 35.73 -0.19
C ARG A 94 17.25 36.55 -0.71
N GLU A 95 16.49 35.99 -1.65
CA GLU A 95 15.31 36.64 -2.23
C GLU A 95 14.20 36.79 -1.18
N LEU A 96 13.97 35.78 -0.36
CA LEU A 96 13.04 35.82 0.75
C LEU A 96 13.41 36.86 1.81
N SER A 97 14.72 37.07 2.04
CA SER A 97 15.22 38.10 2.96
C SER A 97 14.91 39.52 2.43
N VAL A 98 15.12 39.76 1.13
CA VAL A 98 14.76 41.02 0.49
C VAL A 98 13.26 41.26 0.54
N MET A 99 12.46 40.24 0.25
CA MET A 99 10.99 40.31 0.34
C MET A 99 10.52 40.68 1.75
N ARG A 100 11.11 40.07 2.79
CA ARG A 100 10.80 40.41 4.18
C ARG A 100 11.23 41.83 4.59
N MET A 101 12.31 42.35 4.04
CA MET A 101 12.71 43.77 4.24
C MET A 101 11.75 44.74 3.56
N LEU A 102 11.12 44.33 2.46
CA LEU A 102 10.06 45.09 1.77
C LEU A 102 8.72 45.04 2.50
N GLY A 103 8.65 44.31 3.63
CA GLY A 103 7.47 44.24 4.48
C GLY A 103 6.57 43.03 4.26
N LEU A 104 6.96 42.05 3.42
CA LEU A 104 6.20 40.82 3.25
C LEU A 104 6.22 39.96 4.52
N THR A 105 5.10 39.34 4.79
CA THR A 105 4.95 38.42 5.93
C THR A 105 5.63 37.08 5.65
N ALA A 106 5.97 36.35 6.72
CA ALA A 106 6.55 35.01 6.59
C ALA A 106 5.62 34.02 5.86
N LYS A 107 4.30 34.28 5.87
CA LYS A 107 3.32 33.44 5.14
C LYS A 107 3.40 33.71 3.63
N GLU A 108 3.47 34.96 3.20
CA GLU A 108 3.59 35.32 1.78
C GLU A 108 4.92 34.80 1.19
N CYS A 109 6.00 34.87 1.95
CA CYS A 109 7.27 34.24 1.55
C CYS A 109 7.17 32.71 1.43
N LEU A 110 6.38 32.06 2.30
CA LEU A 110 6.15 30.62 2.22
C LEU A 110 5.38 30.23 0.95
N GLU A 111 4.42 31.05 0.52
CA GLU A 111 3.62 30.75 -0.68
C GLU A 111 4.51 30.55 -1.91
N VAL A 112 5.58 31.34 -2.04
CA VAL A 112 6.54 31.20 -3.14
C VAL A 112 7.18 29.82 -3.16
N ILE A 113 7.64 29.32 -2.00
CA ILE A 113 8.22 27.98 -1.87
C ILE A 113 7.14 26.91 -2.10
N SER A 114 5.94 27.11 -1.54
CA SER A 114 4.84 26.15 -1.62
C SER A 114 4.37 25.93 -3.04
N VAL A 115 4.34 26.95 -3.89
CA VAL A 115 3.96 26.80 -5.32
C VAL A 115 4.87 25.80 -6.02
N GLY A 116 6.19 25.88 -5.82
CA GLY A 116 7.14 24.91 -6.36
C GLY A 116 6.86 23.48 -5.89
N GLN A 117 6.54 23.31 -4.60
CA GLN A 117 6.19 22.00 -4.01
C GLN A 117 4.90 21.43 -4.62
N TRP A 118 3.87 22.25 -4.83
CA TRP A 118 2.63 21.83 -5.47
C TRP A 118 2.82 21.41 -6.93
N ILE A 119 3.63 22.16 -7.69
CA ILE A 119 3.97 21.80 -9.09
C ILE A 119 4.70 20.46 -9.13
N LEU A 120 5.70 20.26 -8.26
CA LEU A 120 6.47 19.03 -8.17
C LEU A 120 5.56 17.85 -7.81
N THR A 121 4.66 18.05 -6.85
CA THR A 121 3.71 17.03 -6.40
C THR A 121 2.72 16.67 -7.51
N ALA A 122 2.18 17.65 -8.22
CA ALA A 122 1.30 17.42 -9.35
C ALA A 122 1.99 16.60 -10.46
N GLY A 123 3.24 16.94 -10.79
CA GLY A 123 4.07 16.16 -11.71
C GLY A 123 4.31 14.73 -11.23
N GLY A 124 4.59 14.55 -9.93
CA GLY A 124 4.76 13.24 -9.30
C GLY A 124 3.51 12.38 -9.37
N ILE A 125 2.33 12.95 -9.14
CA ILE A 125 1.05 12.25 -9.26
C ILE A 125 0.79 11.85 -10.71
N LEU A 126 1.02 12.75 -11.66
CA LEU A 126 0.81 12.52 -13.10
C LEU A 126 1.67 11.36 -13.62
N LEU A 127 2.89 11.21 -13.15
CA LEU A 127 3.79 10.12 -13.51
C LEU A 127 3.56 8.86 -12.67
N GLY A 128 3.21 9.01 -11.40
CA GLY A 128 3.01 7.92 -10.46
C GLY A 128 1.81 7.04 -10.80
N ILE A 129 0.70 7.63 -11.22
CA ILE A 129 -0.51 6.88 -11.58
C ILE A 129 -0.24 5.88 -12.73
N PRO A 130 0.26 6.30 -13.91
CA PRO A 130 0.50 5.35 -15.00
C PRO A 130 1.58 4.32 -14.65
N MET A 131 2.59 4.69 -13.87
CA MET A 131 3.62 3.76 -13.44
C MET A 131 3.05 2.69 -12.50
N THR A 132 2.15 3.06 -11.58
CA THR A 132 1.46 2.13 -10.68
C THR A 132 0.57 1.17 -11.47
N LEU A 133 -0.20 1.67 -12.43
CA LEU A 133 -1.04 0.85 -13.31
C LEU A 133 -0.20 -0.16 -14.12
N TRP A 134 0.90 0.30 -14.70
CA TRP A 134 1.81 -0.57 -15.45
C TRP A 134 2.43 -1.66 -14.58
N MET A 135 2.87 -1.31 -13.38
CA MET A 135 3.46 -2.24 -12.42
C MET A 135 2.44 -3.27 -11.92
N SER A 136 1.20 -2.83 -11.63
CA SER A 136 0.07 -3.70 -11.25
C SER A 136 -0.23 -4.71 -12.36
N HIS A 137 -0.31 -4.26 -13.61
CA HIS A 137 -0.53 -5.13 -14.77
C HIS A 137 0.58 -6.17 -14.92
N MET A 138 1.85 -5.77 -14.84
CA MET A 138 2.99 -6.68 -14.90
C MET A 138 2.94 -7.74 -13.80
N LEU A 139 2.55 -7.34 -12.58
CA LEU A 139 2.40 -8.25 -11.44
C LEU A 139 1.25 -9.25 -11.68
N ALA A 140 0.09 -8.77 -12.14
CA ALA A 140 -1.06 -9.60 -12.46
C ALA A 140 -0.74 -10.64 -13.54
N VAL A 141 -0.07 -10.25 -14.61
CA VAL A 141 0.37 -11.17 -15.69
C VAL A 141 1.35 -12.22 -15.15
N SER A 142 2.31 -11.82 -14.33
CA SER A 142 3.31 -12.73 -13.77
C SER A 142 2.70 -13.76 -12.81
N MET A 143 1.65 -13.41 -12.08
CA MET A 143 0.99 -14.28 -11.12
C MET A 143 -0.13 -15.11 -11.72
N SER A 144 -0.83 -14.61 -12.75
CA SER A 144 -1.95 -15.31 -13.39
C SER A 144 -1.54 -16.60 -14.10
N ALA A 145 -0.27 -16.76 -14.46
CA ALA A 145 0.26 -17.94 -15.15
C ALA A 145 0.24 -19.24 -14.32
N LYS A 146 -0.08 -19.20 -13.03
CA LYS A 146 0.16 -20.35 -12.12
C LYS A 146 -1.02 -20.87 -11.32
N MET A 147 -2.21 -20.35 -11.37
CA MET A 147 -3.41 -20.93 -10.70
C MET A 147 -4.46 -19.92 -10.19
N TYR A 148 -4.15 -18.63 -10.09
CA TYR A 148 -5.07 -17.64 -9.55
C TYR A 148 -5.25 -16.49 -10.54
N SER A 149 -6.49 -16.15 -10.85
CA SER A 149 -6.83 -14.92 -11.56
C SER A 149 -6.83 -13.78 -10.53
N ILE A 150 -5.80 -12.94 -10.56
CA ILE A 150 -5.77 -11.72 -9.74
C ILE A 150 -6.43 -10.62 -10.57
N PRO A 151 -7.42 -9.91 -10.03
CA PRO A 151 -8.05 -8.81 -10.74
C PRO A 151 -7.01 -7.70 -11.00
N ASP A 152 -6.88 -7.33 -12.28
CA ASP A 152 -5.96 -6.30 -12.76
C ASP A 152 -6.66 -4.92 -12.80
N PHE A 153 -7.19 -4.49 -11.67
CA PHE A 153 -7.74 -3.14 -11.59
C PHE A 153 -7.28 -2.44 -10.31
N VAL A 154 -6.89 -1.19 -10.47
CA VAL A 154 -6.64 -0.28 -9.35
C VAL A 154 -7.93 0.48 -9.08
N ASP A 155 -8.45 0.35 -7.87
CA ASP A 155 -9.67 1.03 -7.47
C ASP A 155 -9.45 2.55 -7.46
N ALA A 156 -10.40 3.28 -8.03
CA ALA A 156 -10.39 4.74 -8.06
C ALA A 156 -10.35 5.35 -6.63
N ALA A 157 -10.93 4.67 -5.65
CA ALA A 157 -10.88 5.09 -4.26
C ALA A 157 -9.45 5.08 -3.72
N SER A 158 -8.65 4.06 -4.03
CA SER A 158 -7.25 3.96 -3.62
C SER A 158 -6.39 5.07 -4.24
N VAL A 159 -6.65 5.43 -5.50
CA VAL A 159 -5.97 6.55 -6.17
C VAL A 159 -6.32 7.88 -5.49
N LEU A 160 -7.60 8.09 -5.16
CA LEU A 160 -8.05 9.28 -4.47
C LEU A 160 -7.41 9.38 -3.06
N GLU A 161 -7.37 8.28 -2.33
CA GLU A 161 -6.71 8.21 -1.02
C GLU A 161 -5.23 8.59 -1.10
N ALA A 162 -4.51 8.06 -2.09
CA ALA A 162 -3.12 8.41 -2.33
C ALA A 162 -2.92 9.91 -2.63
N ILE A 163 -3.80 10.51 -3.45
CA ILE A 163 -3.77 11.94 -3.75
C ILE A 163 -4.00 12.77 -2.49
N VAL A 164 -4.98 12.40 -1.66
CA VAL A 164 -5.26 13.08 -0.39
C VAL A 164 -4.07 12.97 0.56
N LEU A 165 -3.48 11.78 0.71
CA LEU A 165 -2.30 11.57 1.55
C LEU A 165 -1.11 12.42 1.08
N MET A 166 -0.88 12.51 -0.23
CA MET A 166 0.15 13.39 -0.79
C MET A 166 -0.13 14.87 -0.49
N GLY A 167 -1.36 15.33 -0.64
CA GLY A 167 -1.76 16.69 -0.30
C GLY A 167 -1.50 17.01 1.17
N VAL A 168 -1.84 16.10 2.07
CA VAL A 168 -1.55 16.21 3.51
C VAL A 168 -0.04 16.27 3.77
N ALA A 169 0.75 15.44 3.08
CA ALA A 169 2.21 15.43 3.21
C ALA A 169 2.84 16.77 2.80
N VAL A 170 2.39 17.35 1.67
CA VAL A 170 2.82 18.69 1.23
C VAL A 170 2.45 19.75 2.24
N PHE A 171 1.22 19.69 2.77
CA PHE A 171 0.77 20.64 3.79
C PHE A 171 1.62 20.58 5.07
N ILE A 172 1.89 19.38 5.57
CA ILE A 172 2.75 19.18 6.75
C ILE A 172 4.17 19.70 6.48
N SER A 173 4.76 19.36 5.33
CA SER A 173 6.07 19.86 4.93
C SER A 173 6.11 21.38 4.90
N SER A 174 5.12 22.03 4.32
CA SER A 174 5.00 23.49 4.27
C SER A 174 4.91 24.13 5.66
N GLN A 175 4.16 23.51 6.60
CA GLN A 175 4.08 24.01 7.97
C GLN A 175 5.41 23.90 8.73
N LEU A 176 6.20 22.86 8.47
CA LEU A 176 7.53 22.70 9.07
C LEU A 176 8.49 23.79 8.57
N ILE A 177 8.46 24.10 7.28
CA ILE A 177 9.25 25.18 6.68
C ILE A 177 8.82 26.54 7.23
N LEU A 178 7.52 26.78 7.39
CA LEU A 178 7.02 28.03 7.99
C LEU A 178 7.57 28.26 9.40
N LYS A 179 7.65 27.21 10.20
CA LYS A 179 8.28 27.31 11.54
C LYS A 179 9.75 27.71 11.44
N LYS A 180 10.49 27.10 10.51
CA LYS A 180 11.91 27.42 10.26
C LYS A 180 12.06 28.85 9.78
N LEU A 181 11.24 29.29 8.82
CA LEU A 181 11.26 30.65 8.28
C LEU A 181 10.96 31.72 9.34
N LYS A 182 10.05 31.45 10.28
CA LYS A 182 9.76 32.34 11.41
C LYS A 182 10.91 32.42 12.42
N ALA A 183 11.67 31.35 12.59
CA ALA A 183 12.77 31.27 13.55
C ALA A 183 14.02 32.03 13.06
N VAL A 184 14.15 32.25 11.76
CA VAL A 184 15.30 32.96 11.17
C VAL A 184 15.00 34.47 11.13
N SER A 185 15.84 35.26 11.80
CA SER A 185 15.71 36.73 11.75
C SER A 185 16.20 37.27 10.41
N PRO A 186 15.54 38.31 9.83
CA PRO A 186 15.98 38.90 8.56
C PRO A 186 17.42 39.44 8.59
N VAL A 187 17.83 39.88 9.75
CA VAL A 187 19.18 40.51 9.95
C VAL A 187 20.28 39.45 9.96
N SER A 188 20.04 38.27 10.55
CA SER A 188 21.05 37.20 10.59
C SER A 188 21.36 36.63 9.22
N LEU A 189 20.42 36.69 8.28
CA LEU A 189 20.59 36.19 6.91
C LEU A 189 21.55 37.07 6.07
N LEU A 190 21.74 38.31 6.48
CA LEU A 190 22.66 39.24 5.82
C LEU A 190 24.06 39.26 6.45
N MET A 191 24.15 38.89 7.75
CA MET A 191 25.43 38.88 8.48
C MET A 191 26.29 37.62 8.26
N GLU A 192 25.75 36.59 7.66
CA GLU A 192 26.45 35.29 7.39
C GLU A 192 27.48 35.41 6.22
N ARG A 193 27.93 36.62 5.90
CA ARG A 193 28.83 36.95 4.76
C ARG A 193 30.11 37.68 5.17
N GLU A 194 30.62 37.47 6.38
CA GLU A 194 32.00 37.85 6.72
C GLU A 194 32.83 36.63 7.14
#